data_58b6afafeaf4cc82e3f9d287bbf45f6a
#
_entry.id   58b6afafeaf4cc82e3f9d287bbf45f6a
#
_cell.length_a   1.000
_cell.length_b   1.000
_cell.length_c   1.000
_cell.angle_alpha   90.00
_cell.angle_beta   90.00
_cell.angle_gamma   90.00
#
_symmetry.space_group_name_H-M   'P 1'
#
loop_
_entity.id
_entity.type
_entity.pdbx_description
1 polymer ?
#
loop_
_entity_poly.entity_id
_entity_poly.type
_entity_poly.pdbx_seq_one_letter_code
_entity_poly.pdbx_strand_id
1 'polypeptide(L)'
;MDIIVKYIDELLEKSTPEAPMWNIEKIKQGLKSKWNYIDGCMIKAVLQMYAISKDEKYLKFADDFIDYRVFEDGTIDGYNVNAGKTLFELYDLTGKEKYRKAIDLVYSQIEIMPRCKSGNFWHKDIYPNQVWLDGMYMGQPFYLEYETRFNNRKNYDDIFSQFKFVIENMRNPLNGLYFHAMDTSREAFWCDKVTGLSQLSWLRAIGWYSMALLDSLEIVDNSDHKFDAEVKMLQDAFVDLINSMIKYQDE
;
A
#
# COMPACT_ATOMS: atom_id res chain seq x y z
N MET A 1 14.15 -0.41 20.31
CA MET A 1 14.90 0.01 19.10
C MET A 1 15.97 -1.02 18.74
N ASP A 2 16.89 -1.36 19.65
CA ASP A 2 18.03 -2.26 19.38
C ASP A 2 17.69 -3.62 18.78
N ILE A 3 16.57 -4.23 19.22
CA ILE A 3 16.15 -5.53 18.71
C ILE A 3 15.70 -5.46 17.23
N ILE A 4 15.06 -4.34 16.84
CA ILE A 4 14.61 -4.10 15.46
C ILE A 4 15.83 -3.85 14.58
N VAL A 5 16.75 -2.98 15.03
CA VAL A 5 18.00 -2.70 14.32
C VAL A 5 18.77 -3.99 14.06
N LYS A 6 18.99 -4.81 15.10
CA LYS A 6 19.69 -6.09 14.99
C LYS A 6 19.00 -7.03 14.01
N TYR A 7 17.68 -7.15 14.06
CA TYR A 7 16.91 -8.01 13.17
C TYR A 7 17.04 -7.56 11.70
N ILE A 8 16.90 -6.25 11.44
CA ILE A 8 17.04 -5.71 10.08
C ILE A 8 18.47 -5.90 9.58
N ASP A 9 19.49 -5.61 10.39
CA ASP A 9 20.89 -5.77 10.01
C ASP A 9 21.19 -7.24 9.63
N GLU A 10 20.82 -8.20 10.47
CA GLU A 10 20.98 -9.63 10.17
C GLU A 10 20.26 -10.07 8.90
N LEU A 11 19.10 -9.47 8.61
CA LEU A 11 18.32 -9.74 7.40
C LEU A 11 19.03 -9.20 6.16
N LEU A 12 19.55 -7.96 6.23
CA LEU A 12 20.23 -7.32 5.11
C LEU A 12 21.59 -7.97 4.83
N GLU A 13 22.37 -8.35 5.85
CA GLU A 13 23.65 -9.06 5.69
C GLU A 13 23.50 -10.36 4.90
N LYS A 14 22.33 -11.02 4.99
CA LYS A 14 22.04 -12.28 4.30
C LYS A 14 21.29 -12.09 2.98
N SER A 15 21.04 -10.86 2.58
CA SER A 15 20.26 -10.52 1.39
C SER A 15 21.12 -9.90 0.30
N THR A 16 20.75 -10.16 -0.94
CA THR A 16 21.22 -9.41 -2.11
C THR A 16 19.99 -8.90 -2.90
N PRO A 17 20.16 -7.95 -3.82
CA PRO A 17 19.08 -7.51 -4.69
C PRO A 17 18.40 -8.65 -5.46
N GLU A 18 19.17 -9.66 -5.88
CA GLU A 18 18.69 -10.84 -6.62
C GLU A 18 18.00 -11.85 -5.69
N ALA A 19 18.52 -11.99 -4.47
CA ALA A 19 18.17 -13.05 -3.53
C ALA A 19 17.88 -12.50 -2.12
N PRO A 20 16.83 -11.67 -1.94
CA PRO A 20 16.49 -11.15 -0.63
C PRO A 20 15.91 -12.24 0.29
N MET A 21 16.33 -12.23 1.56
CA MET A 21 15.92 -13.25 2.53
C MET A 21 14.42 -13.38 2.75
N TRP A 22 13.65 -12.31 2.56
CA TRP A 22 12.19 -12.37 2.63
C TRP A 22 11.52 -13.12 1.46
N ASN A 23 12.27 -13.46 0.42
CA ASN A 23 11.83 -14.27 -0.70
C ASN A 23 12.52 -15.64 -0.76
N ILE A 24 13.25 -16.02 0.29
CA ILE A 24 14.12 -17.21 0.32
C ILE A 24 13.40 -18.52 -0.03
N GLU A 25 12.13 -18.66 0.36
CA GLU A 25 11.37 -19.88 0.05
C GLU A 25 11.15 -20.07 -1.47
N LYS A 26 10.91 -18.98 -2.21
CA LYS A 26 10.81 -19.01 -3.67
C LYS A 26 12.17 -19.30 -4.30
N ILE A 27 13.22 -18.66 -3.79
CA ILE A 27 14.59 -18.82 -4.29
C ILE A 27 15.05 -20.28 -4.12
N LYS A 28 14.80 -20.89 -2.95
CA LYS A 28 15.10 -22.33 -2.71
C LYS A 28 14.35 -23.27 -3.65
N GLN A 29 13.20 -22.86 -4.17
CA GLN A 29 12.43 -23.60 -5.17
C GLN A 29 12.92 -23.36 -6.61
N GLY A 30 14.01 -22.59 -6.80
CA GLY A 30 14.53 -22.22 -8.12
C GLY A 30 13.69 -21.18 -8.86
N LEU A 31 12.78 -20.49 -8.15
CA LEU A 31 11.96 -19.44 -8.70
C LEU A 31 12.67 -18.09 -8.56
N LYS A 32 12.62 -17.29 -9.62
CA LYS A 32 13.11 -15.91 -9.53
C LYS A 32 12.28 -15.11 -8.54
N SER A 33 12.95 -14.31 -7.70
CA SER A 33 12.31 -13.22 -6.97
C SER A 33 11.82 -12.19 -7.98
N LYS A 34 10.51 -11.87 -7.93
CA LYS A 34 9.89 -10.86 -8.77
C LYS A 34 9.44 -9.70 -7.91
N TRP A 35 9.41 -8.51 -8.50
CA TRP A 35 8.82 -7.32 -7.89
C TRP A 35 7.42 -7.62 -7.33
N ASN A 36 7.23 -7.47 -6.02
CA ASN A 36 5.96 -7.77 -5.36
C ASN A 36 5.74 -6.88 -4.13
N TYR A 37 4.57 -6.98 -3.51
CA TYR A 37 4.21 -6.13 -2.36
C TYR A 37 5.11 -6.34 -1.13
N ILE A 38 5.66 -7.55 -0.95
CA ILE A 38 6.58 -7.84 0.17
C ILE A 38 7.88 -7.04 -0.02
N ASP A 39 8.39 -6.99 -1.24
CA ASP A 39 9.55 -6.16 -1.57
C ASP A 39 9.30 -4.69 -1.23
N GLY A 40 8.11 -4.16 -1.61
CA GLY A 40 7.71 -2.81 -1.27
C GLY A 40 7.68 -2.54 0.23
N CYS A 41 7.08 -3.45 1.01
CA CYS A 41 7.03 -3.33 2.48
C CYS A 41 8.43 -3.37 3.11
N MET A 42 9.28 -4.29 2.65
CA MET A 42 10.64 -4.45 3.20
C MET A 42 11.53 -3.26 2.85
N ILE A 43 11.52 -2.80 1.60
CA ILE A 43 12.32 -1.64 1.20
C ILE A 43 11.82 -0.36 1.88
N LYS A 44 10.49 -0.20 2.05
CA LYS A 44 9.94 0.93 2.83
C LYS A 44 10.43 0.89 4.28
N ALA A 45 10.47 -0.27 4.92
CA ALA A 45 11.01 -0.42 6.27
C ALA A 45 12.52 -0.08 6.33
N VAL A 46 13.30 -0.47 5.32
CA VAL A 46 14.72 -0.13 5.22
C VAL A 46 14.93 1.38 5.05
N LEU A 47 14.12 2.04 4.23
CA LEU A 47 14.14 3.50 4.07
C LEU A 47 13.76 4.22 5.37
N GLN A 48 12.77 3.70 6.11
CA GLN A 48 12.44 4.23 7.44
C GLN A 48 13.61 4.07 8.44
N MET A 49 14.35 2.96 8.37
CA MET A 49 15.58 2.81 9.16
C MET A 49 16.62 3.87 8.80
N TYR A 50 16.80 4.17 7.52
CA TYR A 50 17.64 5.29 7.08
C TYR A 50 17.13 6.63 7.62
N ALA A 51 15.83 6.89 7.51
CA ALA A 51 15.25 8.16 7.98
C ALA A 51 15.51 8.41 9.48
N ILE A 52 15.48 7.33 10.30
CA ILE A 52 15.67 7.41 11.76
C ILE A 52 17.16 7.45 12.12
N SER A 53 17.96 6.55 11.57
CA SER A 53 19.36 6.35 11.98
C SER A 53 20.37 7.23 11.23
N LYS A 54 20.03 7.66 10.00
CA LYS A 54 20.92 8.31 9.04
C LYS A 54 22.14 7.43 8.65
N ASP A 55 22.06 6.11 8.88
CA ASP A 55 23.10 5.19 8.47
C ASP A 55 22.94 4.86 6.97
N GLU A 56 23.93 5.28 6.20
CA GLU A 56 23.97 5.14 4.72
C GLU A 56 23.85 3.71 4.22
N LYS A 57 24.15 2.69 5.06
CA LYS A 57 23.99 1.29 4.67
C LYS A 57 22.56 0.94 4.27
N TYR A 58 21.57 1.55 4.94
CA TYR A 58 20.16 1.30 4.64
C TYR A 58 19.74 1.95 3.32
N LEU A 59 20.13 3.21 3.10
CA LEU A 59 19.87 3.88 1.83
C LEU A 59 20.54 3.13 0.67
N LYS A 60 21.81 2.75 0.85
CA LYS A 60 22.55 2.02 -0.16
C LYS A 60 21.87 0.70 -0.50
N PHE A 61 21.44 -0.08 0.49
CA PHE A 61 20.76 -1.35 0.24
C PHE A 61 19.44 -1.15 -0.50
N ALA A 62 18.62 -0.17 -0.07
CA ALA A 62 17.34 0.13 -0.70
C ALA A 62 17.53 0.56 -2.16
N ASP A 63 18.50 1.42 -2.41
CA ASP A 63 18.82 1.91 -3.75
C ASP A 63 19.36 0.79 -4.65
N ASP A 64 20.32 -0.01 -4.18
CA ASP A 64 20.86 -1.16 -4.93
C ASP A 64 19.75 -2.17 -5.29
N PHE A 65 18.82 -2.43 -4.35
CA PHE A 65 17.71 -3.35 -4.56
C PHE A 65 16.74 -2.84 -5.63
N ILE A 66 16.33 -1.58 -5.55
CA ILE A 66 15.42 -0.98 -6.51
C ILE A 66 16.11 -0.76 -7.86
N ASP A 67 17.39 -0.37 -7.85
CA ASP A 67 18.21 -0.20 -9.06
C ASP A 67 18.30 -1.49 -9.88
N TYR A 68 18.42 -2.62 -9.22
CA TYR A 68 18.40 -3.93 -9.85
C TYR A 68 17.05 -4.28 -10.50
N ARG A 69 15.94 -3.76 -9.96
CA ARG A 69 14.59 -4.02 -10.45
C ARG A 69 14.09 -3.06 -11.51
N VAL A 70 14.66 -1.86 -11.57
CA VAL A 70 14.25 -0.78 -12.46
C VAL A 70 15.33 -0.57 -13.54
N PHE A 71 14.96 -0.79 -14.79
CA PHE A 71 15.84 -0.61 -15.94
C PHE A 71 15.99 0.87 -16.30
N GLU A 72 17.01 1.19 -17.14
CA GLU A 72 17.32 2.58 -17.51
C GLU A 72 16.20 3.31 -18.27
N ASP A 73 15.33 2.56 -18.95
CA ASP A 73 14.14 3.09 -19.61
C ASP A 73 12.95 3.31 -18.67
N GLY A 74 13.08 2.92 -17.38
CA GLY A 74 12.03 2.99 -16.36
C GLY A 74 11.14 1.76 -16.30
N THR A 75 11.37 0.74 -17.13
CA THR A 75 10.64 -0.53 -17.00
C THR A 75 11.03 -1.27 -15.73
N ILE A 76 10.12 -2.10 -15.21
CA ILE A 76 10.27 -2.79 -13.92
C ILE A 76 10.15 -4.28 -14.14
N ASP A 77 10.97 -5.07 -13.44
CA ASP A 77 10.86 -6.55 -13.41
C ASP A 77 9.64 -6.99 -12.60
N GLY A 78 8.45 -6.73 -13.10
CA GLY A 78 7.16 -7.09 -12.52
C GLY A 78 6.15 -5.96 -12.47
N TYR A 79 4.96 -6.24 -11.90
CA TYR A 79 3.86 -5.29 -11.80
C TYR A 79 3.29 -5.31 -10.39
N ASN A 80 3.58 -4.29 -9.60
CA ASN A 80 2.97 -4.14 -8.27
C ASN A 80 2.99 -2.68 -7.82
N VAL A 81 1.81 -2.09 -7.69
CA VAL A 81 1.64 -0.68 -7.32
C VAL A 81 2.21 -0.39 -5.94
N ASN A 82 1.99 -1.27 -4.97
CA ASN A 82 2.48 -1.03 -3.60
C ASN A 82 4.00 -0.89 -3.51
N ALA A 83 4.74 -1.71 -4.25
CA ALA A 83 6.20 -1.60 -4.27
C ALA A 83 6.66 -0.28 -4.91
N GLY A 84 5.86 0.30 -5.80
CA GLY A 84 6.10 1.61 -6.40
C GLY A 84 6.19 2.77 -5.39
N LYS A 85 5.62 2.64 -4.20
CA LYS A 85 5.71 3.67 -3.15
C LYS A 85 7.15 4.01 -2.76
N THR A 86 8.06 3.05 -2.84
CA THR A 86 9.47 3.24 -2.52
C THR A 86 10.23 4.10 -3.55
N LEU A 87 9.70 4.17 -4.77
CA LEU A 87 10.31 4.93 -5.86
C LEU A 87 10.29 6.44 -5.60
N PHE A 88 9.26 6.96 -4.94
CA PHE A 88 9.14 8.40 -4.65
C PHE A 88 10.28 8.87 -3.74
N GLU A 89 10.48 8.17 -2.62
CA GLU A 89 11.51 8.50 -1.66
C GLU A 89 12.92 8.31 -2.24
N LEU A 90 13.16 7.24 -3.00
CA LEU A 90 14.44 7.02 -3.67
C LEU A 90 14.69 8.03 -4.78
N TYR A 91 13.67 8.47 -5.51
CA TYR A 91 13.81 9.55 -6.48
C TYR A 91 14.27 10.85 -5.81
N ASP A 92 13.67 11.22 -4.68
CA ASP A 92 14.05 12.40 -3.91
C ASP A 92 15.49 12.32 -3.37
N LEU A 93 15.89 11.14 -2.88
CA LEU A 93 17.20 10.94 -2.27
C LEU A 93 18.34 10.80 -3.28
N THR A 94 18.07 10.25 -4.46
CA THR A 94 19.11 9.89 -5.44
C THR A 94 19.08 10.73 -6.71
N GLY A 95 17.94 11.33 -7.07
CA GLY A 95 17.74 12.07 -8.32
C GLY A 95 17.77 11.19 -9.58
N LYS A 96 17.66 9.85 -9.47
CA LYS A 96 17.73 8.96 -10.62
C LYS A 96 16.48 9.05 -11.49
N GLU A 97 16.60 9.58 -12.69
CA GLU A 97 15.47 9.77 -13.63
C GLU A 97 14.75 8.46 -14.00
N LYS A 98 15.44 7.33 -13.97
CA LYS A 98 14.78 6.04 -14.19
C LYS A 98 13.71 5.72 -13.13
N TYR A 99 13.86 6.20 -11.89
CA TYR A 99 12.83 6.05 -10.85
C TYR A 99 11.61 6.91 -11.17
N ARG A 100 11.82 8.13 -11.66
CA ARG A 100 10.71 8.98 -12.12
C ARG A 100 9.91 8.33 -13.25
N LYS A 101 10.59 7.77 -14.24
CA LYS A 101 9.93 7.01 -15.33
C LYS A 101 9.19 5.78 -14.81
N ALA A 102 9.78 5.06 -13.85
CA ALA A 102 9.16 3.91 -13.23
C ALA A 102 7.89 4.30 -12.43
N ILE A 103 7.89 5.44 -11.75
CA ILE A 103 6.69 5.98 -11.10
C ILE A 103 5.57 6.20 -12.11
N ASP A 104 5.86 6.79 -13.28
CA ASP A 104 4.87 6.99 -14.34
C ASP A 104 4.33 5.67 -14.90
N LEU A 105 5.22 4.68 -15.06
CA LEU A 105 4.82 3.33 -15.49
C LEU A 105 3.89 2.66 -14.47
N VAL A 106 4.21 2.77 -13.17
CA VAL A 106 3.33 2.22 -12.12
C VAL A 106 1.99 2.96 -12.10
N TYR A 107 2.00 4.28 -12.28
CA TYR A 107 0.76 5.06 -12.34
C TYR A 107 -0.14 4.64 -13.52
N SER A 108 0.44 4.31 -14.67
CA SER A 108 -0.36 3.83 -15.82
C SER A 108 -1.17 2.56 -15.51
N GLN A 109 -0.76 1.75 -14.52
CA GLN A 109 -1.54 0.61 -14.05
C GLN A 109 -2.80 1.05 -13.29
N ILE A 110 -2.73 2.17 -12.56
CA ILE A 110 -3.89 2.76 -11.88
C ILE A 110 -4.95 3.21 -12.92
N GLU A 111 -4.51 3.80 -14.03
CA GLU A 111 -5.41 4.31 -15.07
C GLU A 111 -6.23 3.21 -15.76
N ILE A 112 -5.65 2.02 -15.92
CA ILE A 112 -6.29 0.89 -16.59
C ILE A 112 -6.91 -0.13 -15.62
N MET A 113 -6.75 0.06 -14.30
CA MET A 113 -7.24 -0.89 -13.31
C MET A 113 -8.76 -1.02 -13.39
N PRO A 114 -9.32 -2.24 -13.53
CA PRO A 114 -10.76 -2.45 -13.56
C PRO A 114 -11.45 -1.94 -12.30
N ARG A 115 -12.70 -1.49 -12.48
CA ARG A 115 -13.48 -0.91 -11.38
C ARG A 115 -14.80 -1.63 -11.16
N CYS A 116 -15.22 -1.65 -9.92
CA CYS A 116 -16.58 -1.99 -9.54
C CYS A 116 -17.57 -0.93 -10.03
N LYS A 117 -18.86 -1.24 -10.07
CA LYS A 117 -19.90 -0.25 -10.35
C LYS A 117 -19.92 0.92 -9.35
N SER A 118 -19.39 0.70 -8.15
CA SER A 118 -19.21 1.72 -7.11
C SER A 118 -18.08 2.72 -7.39
N GLY A 119 -17.25 2.47 -8.40
CA GLY A 119 -16.06 3.26 -8.71
C GLY A 119 -14.76 2.72 -8.11
N ASN A 120 -14.83 1.89 -7.07
CA ASN A 120 -13.65 1.30 -6.44
C ASN A 120 -12.88 0.39 -7.40
N PHE A 121 -11.55 0.36 -7.26
CA PHE A 121 -10.73 -0.62 -7.96
C PHE A 121 -11.08 -2.06 -7.54
N TRP A 122 -11.00 -2.99 -8.46
CA TRP A 122 -10.90 -4.39 -8.10
C TRP A 122 -9.63 -4.62 -7.30
N HIS A 123 -9.70 -5.51 -6.31
CA HIS A 123 -8.50 -5.86 -5.56
C HIS A 123 -7.38 -6.43 -6.47
N LYS A 124 -7.75 -7.24 -7.44
CA LYS A 124 -6.88 -7.79 -8.51
C LYS A 124 -7.75 -8.18 -9.70
N ASP A 125 -7.14 -8.28 -10.89
CA ASP A 125 -7.82 -8.75 -12.10
C ASP A 125 -8.50 -10.12 -11.94
N ILE A 126 -7.88 -11.00 -11.16
CA ILE A 126 -8.42 -12.35 -10.89
C ILE A 126 -9.56 -12.36 -9.85
N TYR A 127 -9.87 -11.22 -9.25
CA TYR A 127 -10.95 -11.04 -8.27
C TYR A 127 -11.91 -9.93 -8.73
N PRO A 128 -12.69 -10.18 -9.81
CA PRO A 128 -13.56 -9.16 -10.38
C PRO A 128 -14.62 -8.70 -9.37
N ASN A 129 -14.92 -7.41 -9.41
CA ASN A 129 -15.92 -6.75 -8.55
C ASN A 129 -15.65 -6.80 -7.03
N GLN A 130 -14.44 -7.18 -6.61
CA GLN A 130 -14.12 -7.31 -5.19
C GLN A 130 -13.29 -6.13 -4.69
N VAL A 131 -13.76 -5.52 -3.62
CA VAL A 131 -13.06 -4.47 -2.84
C VAL A 131 -12.54 -5.12 -1.56
N TRP A 132 -11.23 -5.08 -1.33
CA TRP A 132 -10.58 -5.62 -0.14
C TRP A 132 -9.85 -4.51 0.60
N LEU A 133 -9.83 -4.58 1.93
CA LEU A 133 -9.05 -3.64 2.75
C LEU A 133 -7.56 -3.65 2.38
N ASP A 134 -7.03 -4.83 2.06
CA ASP A 134 -5.65 -5.00 1.54
C ASP A 134 -5.41 -4.13 0.29
N GLY A 135 -6.38 -4.08 -0.63
CA GLY A 135 -6.30 -3.28 -1.86
C GLY A 135 -6.23 -1.78 -1.60
N MET A 136 -6.87 -1.31 -0.54
CA MET A 136 -6.79 0.11 -0.15
C MET A 136 -5.34 0.51 0.18
N TYR A 137 -4.62 -0.31 0.94
CA TYR A 137 -3.20 -0.06 1.22
C TYR A 137 -2.31 -0.22 -0.02
N MET A 138 -2.58 -1.23 -0.84
CA MET A 138 -1.75 -1.53 -2.00
C MET A 138 -1.80 -0.44 -3.07
N GLY A 139 -2.94 0.26 -3.22
CA GLY A 139 -3.15 1.23 -4.29
C GLY A 139 -3.24 2.69 -3.85
N GLN A 140 -4.04 2.99 -2.81
CA GLN A 140 -4.43 4.37 -2.53
C GLN A 140 -3.28 5.30 -2.12
N PRO A 141 -2.33 4.93 -1.24
CA PRO A 141 -1.22 5.81 -0.89
C PRO A 141 -0.32 6.13 -2.09
N PHE A 142 -0.04 5.15 -2.97
CA PHE A 142 0.71 5.41 -4.20
C PHE A 142 -0.05 6.38 -5.13
N TYR A 143 -1.36 6.12 -5.32
CA TYR A 143 -2.20 6.95 -6.18
C TYR A 143 -2.25 8.39 -5.66
N LEU A 144 -2.48 8.56 -4.36
CA LEU A 144 -2.53 9.87 -3.73
C LEU A 144 -1.19 10.62 -3.83
N GLU A 145 -0.07 9.93 -3.61
CA GLU A 145 1.26 10.54 -3.70
C GLU A 145 1.57 11.00 -5.13
N TYR A 146 1.22 10.19 -6.14
CA TYR A 146 1.36 10.60 -7.53
C TYR A 146 0.52 11.86 -7.85
N GLU A 147 -0.74 11.86 -7.44
CA GLU A 147 -1.65 12.99 -7.65
C GLU A 147 -1.16 14.26 -6.96
N THR A 148 -0.63 14.13 -5.74
CA THR A 148 -0.07 15.23 -4.96
C THR A 148 1.15 15.84 -5.66
N ARG A 149 2.06 14.99 -6.10
CA ARG A 149 3.38 15.42 -6.57
C ARG A 149 3.44 15.78 -8.06
N PHE A 150 2.70 15.06 -8.89
CA PHE A 150 2.89 15.10 -10.33
C PHE A 150 1.63 15.38 -11.15
N ASN A 151 0.44 15.30 -10.57
CA ASN A 151 -0.81 15.45 -11.32
C ASN A 151 -1.74 16.55 -10.77
N ASN A 152 -1.20 17.43 -9.94
CA ASN A 152 -1.90 18.61 -9.42
C ASN A 152 -3.25 18.27 -8.73
N ARG A 153 -3.29 17.16 -8.01
CA ARG A 153 -4.45 16.66 -7.24
C ARG A 153 -5.69 16.38 -8.09
N LYS A 154 -5.52 16.12 -9.39
CA LYS A 154 -6.61 15.98 -10.36
C LYS A 154 -7.64 14.92 -9.98
N ASN A 155 -7.18 13.80 -9.40
CA ASN A 155 -8.03 12.66 -9.09
C ASN A 155 -8.24 12.44 -7.57
N TYR A 156 -8.06 13.48 -6.76
CA TYR A 156 -8.31 13.39 -5.31
C TYR A 156 -9.75 12.96 -4.99
N ASP A 157 -10.74 13.49 -5.72
CA ASP A 157 -12.15 13.12 -5.54
C ASP A 157 -12.39 11.62 -5.73
N ASP A 158 -11.71 11.00 -6.73
CA ASP A 158 -11.77 9.56 -6.95
C ASP A 158 -11.18 8.78 -5.76
N ILE A 159 -10.01 9.19 -5.28
CA ILE A 159 -9.34 8.55 -4.14
C ILE A 159 -10.22 8.62 -2.89
N PHE A 160 -10.71 9.80 -2.56
CA PHE A 160 -11.57 9.98 -1.38
C PHE A 160 -12.90 9.23 -1.51
N SER A 161 -13.47 9.14 -2.72
CA SER A 161 -14.69 8.35 -2.95
C SER A 161 -14.49 6.87 -2.67
N GLN A 162 -13.33 6.33 -2.98
CA GLN A 162 -13.00 4.93 -2.69
C GLN A 162 -12.85 4.66 -1.19
N PHE A 163 -12.21 5.56 -0.44
CA PHE A 163 -12.19 5.50 1.03
C PHE A 163 -13.58 5.63 1.63
N LYS A 164 -14.36 6.61 1.16
CA LYS A 164 -15.74 6.82 1.61
C LYS A 164 -16.60 5.58 1.43
N PHE A 165 -16.49 4.92 0.27
CA PHE A 165 -17.21 3.67 0.02
C PHE A 165 -16.88 2.60 1.08
N VAL A 166 -15.61 2.40 1.41
CA VAL A 166 -15.18 1.42 2.42
C VAL A 166 -15.73 1.80 3.81
N ILE A 167 -15.65 3.08 4.19
CA ILE A 167 -16.14 3.58 5.47
C ILE A 167 -17.64 3.33 5.62
N GLU A 168 -18.43 3.62 4.59
CA GLU A 168 -19.89 3.54 4.63
C GLU A 168 -20.42 2.11 4.48
N ASN A 169 -19.72 1.24 3.74
CA ASN A 169 -20.27 -0.06 3.35
C ASN A 169 -19.58 -1.26 4.00
N MET A 170 -18.36 -1.10 4.52
CA MET A 170 -17.59 -2.26 5.02
C MET A 170 -17.35 -2.20 6.53
N ARG A 171 -17.81 -1.17 7.24
CA ARG A 171 -17.70 -1.09 8.69
C ARG A 171 -18.77 -1.96 9.36
N ASN A 172 -18.37 -2.76 10.33
CA ASN A 172 -19.29 -3.54 11.16
C ASN A 172 -19.84 -2.65 12.30
N PRO A 173 -21.13 -2.31 12.30
CA PRO A 173 -21.71 -1.41 13.30
C PRO A 173 -21.75 -2.00 14.71
N LEU A 174 -21.62 -3.32 14.84
CA LEU A 174 -21.69 -4.00 16.15
C LEU A 174 -20.40 -3.89 16.96
N ASN A 175 -19.25 -3.82 16.27
CA ASN A 175 -17.95 -3.84 16.94
C ASN A 175 -16.99 -2.71 16.49
N GLY A 176 -17.37 -1.95 15.46
CA GLY A 176 -16.57 -0.86 14.92
C GLY A 176 -15.39 -1.27 14.04
N LEU A 177 -15.13 -2.58 13.91
CA LEU A 177 -14.12 -3.11 12.99
C LEU A 177 -14.66 -3.13 11.56
N TYR A 178 -13.81 -3.43 10.60
CA TYR A 178 -14.18 -3.55 9.20
C TYR A 178 -14.23 -5.02 8.77
N PHE A 179 -15.20 -5.35 7.93
CA PHE A 179 -15.18 -6.61 7.19
C PHE A 179 -14.02 -6.59 6.19
N HIS A 180 -13.34 -7.72 6.06
CA HIS A 180 -12.10 -7.84 5.30
C HIS A 180 -12.28 -7.52 3.81
N ALA A 181 -13.43 -7.89 3.22
CA ALA A 181 -13.69 -7.72 1.80
C ALA A 181 -15.20 -7.58 1.51
N MET A 182 -15.50 -6.99 0.36
CA MET A 182 -16.84 -6.93 -0.21
C MET A 182 -16.80 -7.34 -1.69
N ASP A 183 -17.68 -8.26 -2.09
CA ASP A 183 -17.95 -8.50 -3.49
C ASP A 183 -19.20 -7.71 -3.91
N THR A 184 -19.00 -6.67 -4.70
CA THR A 184 -20.08 -5.79 -5.15
C THR A 184 -21.05 -6.47 -6.13
N SER A 185 -20.65 -7.60 -6.75
CA SER A 185 -21.52 -8.46 -7.56
C SER A 185 -22.32 -9.48 -6.74
N ARG A 186 -21.88 -9.77 -5.50
CA ARG A 186 -22.45 -10.78 -4.59
C ARG A 186 -22.37 -12.21 -5.10
N GLU A 187 -21.47 -12.49 -6.03
CA GLU A 187 -21.33 -13.81 -6.66
C GLU A 187 -20.28 -14.68 -5.96
N ALA A 188 -19.27 -14.08 -5.32
CA ALA A 188 -18.21 -14.81 -4.64
C ALA A 188 -18.78 -15.78 -3.59
N PHE A 189 -18.22 -17.00 -3.51
CA PHE A 189 -18.70 -18.05 -2.61
C PHE A 189 -18.62 -17.69 -1.12
N TRP A 190 -17.70 -16.80 -0.76
CA TRP A 190 -17.41 -16.40 0.61
C TRP A 190 -18.27 -15.23 1.10
N CYS A 191 -18.92 -14.48 0.20
CA CYS A 191 -19.67 -13.29 0.57
C CYS A 191 -21.11 -13.58 0.97
N ASP A 192 -21.65 -12.78 1.85
CA ASP A 192 -23.08 -12.71 2.12
C ASP A 192 -23.83 -12.27 0.87
N LYS A 193 -24.88 -12.98 0.51
CA LYS A 193 -25.58 -12.77 -0.78
C LYS A 193 -26.51 -11.56 -0.79
N VAL A 194 -26.77 -10.96 0.37
CA VAL A 194 -27.57 -9.73 0.49
C VAL A 194 -26.69 -8.50 0.50
N THR A 195 -25.62 -8.53 1.29
CA THR A 195 -24.75 -7.37 1.50
C THR A 195 -23.52 -7.38 0.61
N GLY A 196 -23.04 -8.53 0.19
CA GLY A 196 -21.75 -8.71 -0.50
C GLY A 196 -20.54 -8.78 0.43
N LEU A 197 -20.74 -8.57 1.73
CA LEU A 197 -19.65 -8.51 2.71
C LEU A 197 -19.08 -9.90 3.03
N SER A 198 -17.81 -9.95 3.39
CA SER A 198 -17.20 -11.11 4.03
C SER A 198 -17.81 -11.32 5.43
N GLN A 199 -17.72 -12.55 5.93
CA GLN A 199 -18.35 -12.90 7.21
C GLN A 199 -17.54 -12.44 8.42
N LEU A 200 -16.24 -12.17 8.24
CA LEU A 200 -15.28 -11.93 9.33
C LEU A 200 -14.49 -10.64 9.12
N SER A 201 -14.11 -10.05 10.25
CA SER A 201 -13.01 -9.10 10.32
C SER A 201 -11.69 -9.87 10.44
N TRP A 202 -10.65 -9.47 9.73
CA TRP A 202 -9.36 -10.13 9.75
C TRP A 202 -8.26 -9.13 10.12
N LEU A 203 -7.55 -9.37 11.20
CA LEU A 203 -6.59 -8.42 11.78
C LEU A 203 -5.54 -7.93 10.76
N ARG A 204 -5.00 -8.81 9.92
CA ARG A 204 -4.06 -8.40 8.87
C ARG A 204 -4.68 -7.37 7.90
N ALA A 205 -5.89 -7.62 7.44
CA ALA A 205 -6.59 -6.72 6.52
C ALA A 205 -6.92 -5.38 7.18
N ILE A 206 -7.33 -5.42 8.46
CA ILE A 206 -7.55 -4.21 9.28
C ILE A 206 -6.23 -3.43 9.43
N GLY A 207 -5.11 -4.11 9.69
CA GLY A 207 -3.79 -3.48 9.75
C GLY A 207 -3.43 -2.77 8.43
N TRP A 208 -3.66 -3.41 7.29
CA TRP A 208 -3.45 -2.77 5.98
C TRP A 208 -4.32 -1.52 5.80
N TYR A 209 -5.59 -1.59 6.22
CA TYR A 209 -6.48 -0.44 6.09
C TYR A 209 -6.10 0.70 7.03
N SER A 210 -5.68 0.40 8.25
CA SER A 210 -5.15 1.41 9.19
C SER A 210 -3.94 2.13 8.59
N MET A 211 -3.02 1.39 7.98
CA MET A 211 -1.86 1.97 7.29
C MET A 211 -2.28 2.76 6.04
N ALA A 212 -3.29 2.31 5.29
CA ALA A 212 -3.80 3.06 4.14
C ALA A 212 -4.34 4.44 4.55
N LEU A 213 -5.09 4.48 5.65
CA LEU A 213 -5.62 5.74 6.20
C LEU A 213 -4.48 6.64 6.67
N LEU A 214 -3.54 6.11 7.45
CA LEU A 214 -2.41 6.88 8.00
C LEU A 214 -1.49 7.41 6.90
N ASP A 215 -1.00 6.54 6.01
CA ASP A 215 -0.13 6.95 4.90
C ASP A 215 -0.82 8.01 4.02
N SER A 216 -2.13 7.86 3.76
CA SER A 216 -2.87 8.86 2.99
C SER A 216 -3.00 10.20 3.70
N LEU A 217 -3.17 10.20 5.02
CA LEU A 217 -3.20 11.43 5.82
C LEU A 217 -1.84 12.14 5.86
N GLU A 218 -0.73 11.40 5.79
CA GLU A 218 0.62 11.95 5.72
C GLU A 218 0.95 12.52 4.33
N ILE A 219 0.37 11.96 3.26
CA ILE A 219 0.67 12.33 1.87
C ILE A 219 -0.22 13.48 1.37
N VAL A 220 -1.46 13.57 1.85
CA VAL A 220 -2.45 14.50 1.30
C VAL A 220 -2.00 15.95 1.43
N ASP A 221 -1.99 16.68 0.30
CA ASP A 221 -1.84 18.13 0.32
C ASP A 221 -3.22 18.80 0.43
N ASN A 222 -3.49 19.39 1.58
CA ASN A 222 -4.68 20.19 1.86
C ASN A 222 -4.32 21.59 2.38
N SER A 223 -3.19 22.13 1.93
CA SER A 223 -2.70 23.45 2.36
C SER A 223 -3.66 24.61 2.01
N ASP A 224 -4.50 24.41 1.00
CA ASP A 224 -5.54 25.35 0.57
C ASP A 224 -6.94 25.10 1.19
N HIS A 225 -7.04 24.14 2.10
CA HIS A 225 -8.30 23.76 2.79
C HIS A 225 -9.43 23.28 1.87
N LYS A 226 -9.12 22.88 0.64
CA LYS A 226 -10.13 22.45 -0.33
C LYS A 226 -10.76 21.11 0.05
N PHE A 227 -10.02 20.25 0.75
CA PHE A 227 -10.40 18.88 1.08
C PHE A 227 -10.57 18.66 2.60
N ASP A 228 -10.91 19.70 3.36
CA ASP A 228 -11.07 19.63 4.82
C ASP A 228 -12.04 18.54 5.27
N ALA A 229 -13.16 18.37 4.55
CA ALA A 229 -14.17 17.36 4.87
C ALA A 229 -13.65 15.93 4.63
N GLU A 230 -12.95 15.71 3.53
CA GLU A 230 -12.37 14.42 3.15
C GLU A 230 -11.23 14.04 4.08
N VAL A 231 -10.33 14.97 4.38
CA VAL A 231 -9.24 14.76 5.35
C VAL A 231 -9.81 14.43 6.73
N LYS A 232 -10.83 15.17 7.17
CA LYS A 232 -11.50 14.86 8.44
C LYS A 232 -12.17 13.48 8.41
N MET A 233 -12.80 13.10 7.31
CA MET A 233 -13.38 11.76 7.15
C MET A 233 -12.33 10.66 7.33
N LEU A 234 -11.13 10.79 6.74
CA LEU A 234 -10.04 9.83 6.93
C LEU A 234 -9.53 9.80 8.37
N GLN A 235 -9.37 10.99 9.00
CA GLN A 235 -8.96 11.10 10.40
C GLN A 235 -9.95 10.43 11.34
N ASP A 236 -11.24 10.72 11.18
CA ASP A 236 -12.30 10.13 12.00
C ASP A 236 -12.34 8.60 11.82
N ALA A 237 -12.24 8.11 10.58
CA ALA A 237 -12.21 6.68 10.29
C ALA A 237 -10.99 5.99 10.92
N PHE A 238 -9.82 6.62 10.88
CA PHE A 238 -8.60 6.09 11.49
C PHE A 238 -8.73 6.02 13.01
N VAL A 239 -9.13 7.11 13.66
CA VAL A 239 -9.31 7.18 15.12
C VAL A 239 -10.35 6.18 15.61
N ASP A 240 -11.50 6.10 14.95
CA ASP A 240 -12.57 5.16 15.27
C ASP A 240 -12.11 3.70 15.14
N LEU A 241 -11.33 3.39 14.10
CA LEU A 241 -10.80 2.05 13.88
C LEU A 241 -9.81 1.67 14.98
N ILE A 242 -8.85 2.54 15.31
CA ILE A 242 -7.86 2.30 16.37
C ILE A 242 -8.56 2.12 17.73
N ASN A 243 -9.53 2.98 18.06
CA ASN A 243 -10.32 2.86 19.30
C ASN A 243 -11.13 1.55 19.35
N SER A 244 -11.53 1.02 18.21
CA SER A 244 -12.22 -0.26 18.12
C SER A 244 -11.25 -1.43 18.29
N MET A 245 -10.05 -1.36 17.71
CA MET A 245 -9.01 -2.39 17.82
C MET A 245 -8.49 -2.56 19.25
N ILE A 246 -8.26 -1.46 19.96
CA ILE A 246 -7.76 -1.48 21.36
C ILE A 246 -8.64 -2.35 22.27
N LYS A 247 -9.96 -2.44 22.00
CA LYS A 247 -10.88 -3.26 22.79
C LYS A 247 -10.62 -4.77 22.67
N TYR A 248 -9.86 -5.19 21.68
CA TYR A 248 -9.54 -6.59 21.36
C TYR A 248 -8.05 -6.89 21.50
N GLN A 249 -7.28 -5.96 22.05
CA GLN A 249 -5.87 -6.16 22.32
C GLN A 249 -5.71 -7.03 23.57
N ASP A 250 -4.95 -8.11 23.45
CA ASP A 250 -4.53 -8.94 24.59
C ASP A 250 -3.52 -8.18 25.45
N GLU A 251 -3.34 -8.63 26.73
CA GLU A 251 -2.38 -8.07 27.68
C GLU A 251 -0.92 -8.25 27.25
#